data_4102023f41de6bdb272cda54a8d09062
#
_entry.id   4102023f41de6bdb272cda54a8d09062
#
_cell.length_a   1.000
_cell.length_b   1.000
_cell.length_c   1.000
_cell.angle_alpha   90.00
_cell.angle_beta   90.00
_cell.angle_gamma   90.00
#
_symmetry.space_group_name_H-M   'P 1'
#
loop_
_entity.id
_entity.type
_entity.pdbx_description
1 polymer ?
#
loop_
_entity_poly.entity_id
_entity_poly.type
_entity_poly.pdbx_seq_one_letter_code
_entity_poly.pdbx_strand_id
1 'polypeptide(L)'
;IDELTGRAMEGRRYGDGLHQAIEAKENLVIQKENQTIASVTYQNFFRTYHRLSGMTGTATTEAKEFESIYDLEVVEIPPNIKVNRLDKNDQIYMTKREKYNAVLDLVKTRNKINQPSLIGTTSVENSIKISDLLKRENLKHNILNAKNHMSEAKIIEEAGMPGNITISTNMAGRGTDIKLGNGDANLKKQAIEAGGLLIIGTERHESRRIDNQLRGRSGRQGDICLLYTSPSPRDPWT
;
A
#
# COMPACT_ATOMS: atom_id res chain seq x y z
N ILE A 1 14.96 -0.19 12.40
CA ILE A 1 13.81 0.14 11.56
C ILE A 1 14.09 -0.43 10.19
N ASP A 2 13.14 -1.15 9.63
CA ASP A 2 13.21 -1.65 8.26
C ASP A 2 13.01 -0.49 7.27
N GLU A 3 13.92 -0.32 6.33
CA GLU A 3 13.90 0.81 5.39
C GLU A 3 12.68 0.80 4.46
N LEU A 4 12.23 -0.41 4.07
CA LEU A 4 11.11 -0.57 3.14
C LEU A 4 9.76 -0.37 3.82
N THR A 5 9.58 -0.91 5.03
CA THR A 5 8.30 -0.88 5.74
C THR A 5 8.24 0.22 6.79
N GLY A 6 9.38 0.77 7.22
CA GLY A 6 9.49 1.74 8.32
C GLY A 6 9.15 1.13 9.69
N ARG A 7 9.00 -0.20 9.78
CA ARG A 7 8.64 -0.90 11.02
C ARG A 7 9.85 -1.10 11.91
N ALA A 8 9.64 -0.93 13.21
CA ALA A 8 10.61 -1.38 14.20
C ALA A 8 10.69 -2.92 14.15
N MET A 9 11.89 -3.43 13.98
CA MET A 9 12.13 -4.88 13.96
C MET A 9 12.63 -5.31 15.33
N GLU A 10 11.71 -5.75 16.17
CA GLU A 10 12.06 -6.26 17.50
C GLU A 10 13.01 -7.46 17.40
N GLY A 11 13.98 -7.51 18.30
CA GLY A 11 14.98 -8.57 18.35
C GLY A 11 16.13 -8.44 17.35
N ARG A 12 16.07 -7.52 16.36
CA ARG A 12 17.24 -7.23 15.52
C ARG A 12 18.24 -6.35 16.23
N ARG A 13 19.50 -6.77 16.18
CA ARG A 13 20.62 -6.08 16.80
C ARG A 13 21.72 -5.83 15.75
N TYR A 14 22.48 -4.77 15.92
CA TYR A 14 23.69 -4.56 15.12
C TYR A 14 24.72 -5.61 15.53
N GLY A 15 25.46 -6.14 14.57
CA GLY A 15 26.53 -7.09 14.79
C GLY A 15 27.85 -6.43 15.22
N ASP A 16 28.86 -7.26 15.37
CA ASP A 16 30.25 -6.85 15.62
C ASP A 16 30.43 -5.97 16.88
N GLY A 17 29.63 -6.20 17.89
CA GLY A 17 29.71 -5.47 19.16
C GLY A 17 29.15 -4.05 19.13
N LEU A 18 28.69 -3.54 17.95
CA LEU A 18 28.17 -2.17 17.82
C LEU A 18 26.94 -1.94 18.69
N HIS A 19 26.02 -2.90 18.75
CA HIS A 19 24.81 -2.75 19.56
C HIS A 19 25.15 -2.67 21.06
N GLN A 20 26.07 -3.51 21.52
CA GLN A 20 26.56 -3.50 22.90
C GLN A 20 27.27 -2.19 23.22
N ALA A 21 28.05 -1.64 22.30
CA ALA A 21 28.69 -0.34 22.46
C ALA A 21 27.66 0.80 22.60
N ILE A 22 26.56 0.74 21.86
CA ILE A 22 25.44 1.68 21.98
C ILE A 22 24.74 1.50 23.34
N GLU A 23 24.45 0.28 23.75
CA GLU A 23 23.86 -0.02 25.07
C GLU A 23 24.73 0.53 26.20
N ALA A 24 26.06 0.32 26.12
CA ALA A 24 27.01 0.86 27.10
C ALA A 24 26.99 2.40 27.10
N LYS A 25 26.99 3.04 25.92
CA LYS A 25 26.94 4.50 25.81
C LYS A 25 25.67 5.09 26.41
N GLU A 26 24.53 4.42 26.22
CA GLU A 26 23.23 4.87 26.73
C GLU A 26 22.95 4.37 28.16
N ASN A 27 23.97 3.79 28.86
CA ASN A 27 23.83 3.23 30.20
C ASN A 27 22.70 2.20 30.34
N LEU A 28 22.47 1.39 29.31
CA LEU A 28 21.53 0.27 29.32
C LEU A 28 22.25 -1.02 29.73
N VAL A 29 21.46 -2.02 30.15
CA VAL A 29 22.01 -3.36 30.45
C VAL A 29 22.50 -3.98 29.13
N ILE A 30 23.80 -4.26 29.07
CA ILE A 30 24.44 -4.89 27.92
C ILE A 30 23.95 -6.34 27.79
N GLN A 31 23.28 -6.65 26.68
CA GLN A 31 22.79 -7.99 26.40
C GLN A 31 23.81 -8.79 25.58
N LYS A 32 23.74 -10.12 25.72
CA LYS A 32 24.57 -11.03 24.92
C LYS A 32 24.29 -10.88 23.44
N GLU A 33 25.32 -10.99 22.62
CA GLU A 33 25.17 -11.04 21.16
C GLU A 33 24.60 -12.39 20.72
N ASN A 34 23.67 -12.33 19.76
CA ASN A 34 23.14 -13.54 19.14
C ASN A 34 24.10 -13.98 18.03
N GLN A 35 24.59 -15.19 18.12
CA GLN A 35 25.41 -15.76 17.06
C GLN A 35 24.52 -16.37 15.99
N THR A 36 24.69 -15.93 14.74
CA THR A 36 24.01 -16.53 13.59
C THR A 36 24.65 -17.91 13.32
N ILE A 37 23.88 -18.97 13.50
CA ILE A 37 24.33 -20.35 13.29
C ILE A 37 24.34 -20.70 11.80
N ALA A 38 23.28 -20.28 11.09
CA ALA A 38 23.11 -20.50 9.65
C ALA A 38 22.19 -19.44 9.04
N SER A 39 22.35 -19.19 7.75
CA SER A 39 21.45 -18.37 6.96
C SER A 39 21.03 -19.12 5.70
N VAL A 40 19.77 -18.95 5.29
CA VAL A 40 19.22 -19.50 4.06
C VAL A 40 18.35 -18.43 3.40
N THR A 41 18.42 -18.34 2.08
CA THR A 41 17.51 -17.45 1.33
C THR A 41 16.09 -18.01 1.32
N TYR A 42 15.09 -17.15 1.21
CA TYR A 42 13.70 -17.57 1.08
C TYR A 42 13.51 -18.53 -0.12
N GLN A 43 14.18 -18.26 -1.25
CA GLN A 43 14.12 -19.09 -2.42
C GLN A 43 14.59 -20.52 -2.12
N ASN A 44 15.75 -20.67 -1.49
CA ASN A 44 16.26 -21.98 -1.11
C ASN A 44 15.39 -22.67 -0.06
N PHE A 45 14.89 -21.91 0.90
CA PHE A 45 14.00 -22.46 1.93
C PHE A 45 12.72 -23.04 1.31
N PHE A 46 12.04 -22.29 0.44
CA PHE A 46 10.80 -22.78 -0.19
C PHE A 46 11.03 -23.93 -1.16
N ARG A 47 12.20 -24.01 -1.80
CA ARG A 47 12.58 -25.15 -2.67
C ARG A 47 12.79 -26.46 -1.91
N THR A 48 12.86 -26.45 -0.59
CA THR A 48 12.93 -27.69 0.21
C THR A 48 11.59 -28.43 0.28
N TYR A 49 10.48 -27.78 -0.05
CA TYR A 49 9.17 -28.41 -0.03
C TYR A 49 8.92 -29.22 -1.29
N HIS A 50 8.45 -30.46 -1.15
CA HIS A 50 8.10 -31.33 -2.26
C HIS A 50 6.87 -30.84 -3.05
N ARG A 51 5.98 -30.13 -2.39
CA ARG A 51 4.80 -29.49 -3.01
C ARG A 51 4.72 -28.07 -2.54
N LEU A 52 4.77 -27.16 -3.49
CA LEU A 52 4.65 -25.73 -3.25
C LEU A 52 3.54 -25.17 -4.12
N SER A 53 2.68 -24.36 -3.55
CA SER A 53 1.66 -23.62 -4.28
C SER A 53 1.37 -22.30 -3.56
N GLY A 54 0.82 -21.34 -4.27
CA GLY A 54 0.48 -20.04 -3.72
C GLY A 54 -0.66 -19.38 -4.49
N MET A 55 -1.23 -18.33 -3.90
CA MET A 55 -2.28 -17.54 -4.53
C MET A 55 -1.99 -16.06 -4.34
N THR A 56 -2.08 -15.31 -5.42
CA THR A 56 -1.95 -13.86 -5.40
C THR A 56 -2.68 -13.24 -6.60
N GLY A 57 -3.19 -12.02 -6.44
CA GLY A 57 -3.79 -11.28 -7.56
C GLY A 57 -2.78 -10.64 -8.52
N THR A 58 -1.46 -10.84 -8.32
CA THR A 58 -0.41 -10.17 -9.10
C THR A 58 0.70 -11.11 -9.56
N ALA A 59 0.44 -12.41 -9.68
CA ALA A 59 1.46 -13.39 -10.08
C ALA A 59 1.89 -13.25 -11.53
N THR A 60 0.98 -12.88 -12.43
CA THR A 60 1.22 -12.86 -13.89
C THR A 60 2.40 -11.98 -14.29
N THR A 61 2.62 -10.86 -13.59
CA THR A 61 3.77 -9.96 -13.85
C THR A 61 5.12 -10.62 -13.55
N GLU A 62 5.15 -11.60 -12.67
CA GLU A 62 6.34 -12.29 -12.18
C GLU A 62 6.34 -13.79 -12.57
N ALA A 63 5.54 -14.19 -13.57
CA ALA A 63 5.38 -15.60 -13.96
C ALA A 63 6.71 -16.27 -14.30
N LYS A 64 7.60 -15.57 -15.03
CA LYS A 64 8.94 -16.08 -15.37
C LYS A 64 9.82 -16.31 -14.15
N GLU A 65 9.70 -15.49 -13.12
CA GLU A 65 10.43 -15.67 -11.87
C GLU A 65 9.92 -16.89 -11.11
N PHE A 66 8.60 -17.10 -11.03
CA PHE A 66 8.03 -18.30 -10.43
C PHE A 66 8.45 -19.58 -11.14
N GLU A 67 8.45 -19.57 -12.45
CA GLU A 67 8.91 -20.71 -13.26
C GLU A 67 10.41 -20.99 -13.04
N SER A 68 11.27 -19.95 -13.16
CA SER A 68 12.74 -20.14 -13.11
C SER A 68 13.26 -20.52 -11.72
N ILE A 69 12.64 -20.02 -10.63
CA ILE A 69 13.11 -20.24 -9.25
C ILE A 69 12.46 -21.47 -8.62
N TYR A 70 11.17 -21.66 -8.84
CA TYR A 70 10.37 -22.64 -8.10
C TYR A 70 9.76 -23.73 -8.97
N ASP A 71 9.94 -23.66 -10.29
CA ASP A 71 9.29 -24.56 -11.27
C ASP A 71 7.75 -24.55 -11.13
N LEU A 72 7.20 -23.33 -10.91
CA LEU A 72 5.77 -23.13 -10.72
C LEU A 72 5.16 -22.42 -11.93
N GLU A 73 4.13 -23.03 -12.49
CA GLU A 73 3.29 -22.41 -13.51
C GLU A 73 2.29 -21.44 -12.87
N VAL A 74 2.12 -20.28 -13.50
CA VAL A 74 1.11 -19.30 -13.09
C VAL A 74 -0.17 -19.49 -13.91
N VAL A 75 -1.24 -19.90 -13.22
CA VAL A 75 -2.56 -20.10 -13.83
C VAL A 75 -3.48 -18.94 -13.45
N GLU A 76 -4.01 -18.23 -14.44
CA GLU A 76 -5.00 -17.17 -14.22
C GLU A 76 -6.39 -17.76 -14.04
N ILE A 77 -7.01 -17.46 -12.89
CA ILE A 77 -8.41 -17.78 -12.63
C ILE A 77 -9.22 -16.50 -12.85
N PRO A 78 -10.15 -16.48 -13.81
CA PRO A 78 -10.94 -15.28 -14.09
C PRO A 78 -11.82 -14.91 -12.89
N PRO A 79 -12.12 -13.61 -12.68
CA PRO A 79 -12.99 -13.17 -11.60
C PRO A 79 -14.43 -13.70 -11.82
N ASN A 80 -15.08 -14.13 -10.72
CA ASN A 80 -16.46 -14.62 -10.74
C ASN A 80 -17.47 -13.52 -11.18
N ILE A 81 -17.24 -12.28 -10.78
CA ILE A 81 -18.05 -11.12 -11.13
C ILE A 81 -17.21 -10.16 -11.98
N LYS A 82 -17.80 -9.61 -13.04
CA LYS A 82 -17.12 -8.64 -13.89
C LYS A 82 -16.62 -7.45 -13.08
N VAL A 83 -15.37 -7.08 -13.30
CA VAL A 83 -14.77 -5.90 -12.67
C VAL A 83 -15.39 -4.62 -13.23
N ASN A 84 -16.00 -3.81 -12.37
CA ASN A 84 -16.62 -2.52 -12.70
C ASN A 84 -15.73 -1.32 -12.37
N ARG A 85 -14.41 -1.55 -12.29
CA ARG A 85 -13.44 -0.48 -12.06
C ARG A 85 -13.22 0.30 -13.34
N LEU A 86 -13.30 1.64 -13.24
CA LEU A 86 -12.95 2.55 -14.31
C LEU A 86 -11.52 3.07 -14.11
N ASP A 87 -10.60 2.52 -14.88
CA ASP A 87 -9.21 2.96 -14.89
C ASP A 87 -9.08 4.17 -15.84
N LYS A 88 -8.71 5.33 -15.30
CA LYS A 88 -8.43 6.53 -16.08
C LYS A 88 -7.01 6.53 -16.62
N ASN A 89 -6.78 7.25 -17.71
CA ASN A 89 -5.43 7.46 -18.22
C ASN A 89 -4.58 8.22 -17.21
N ASP A 90 -3.27 7.93 -17.23
CA ASP A 90 -2.30 8.62 -16.39
C ASP A 90 -2.32 10.13 -16.68
N GLN A 91 -2.24 10.93 -15.62
CA GLN A 91 -2.14 12.38 -15.70
C GLN A 91 -0.72 12.82 -15.40
N ILE A 92 -0.01 13.31 -16.41
CA ILE A 92 1.39 13.71 -16.31
C ILE A 92 1.48 15.22 -16.04
N TYR A 93 2.29 15.61 -15.08
CA TYR A 93 2.50 17.01 -14.68
C TYR A 93 3.97 17.40 -14.81
N MET A 94 4.23 18.63 -15.18
CA MET A 94 5.58 19.17 -15.35
C MET A 94 6.37 19.24 -14.03
N THR A 95 5.66 19.49 -12.93
CA THR A 95 6.29 19.66 -11.61
C THR A 95 5.56 18.84 -10.52
N LYS A 96 6.30 18.43 -9.49
CA LYS A 96 5.69 17.78 -8.30
C LYS A 96 4.64 18.68 -7.62
N ARG A 97 4.82 20.00 -7.66
CA ARG A 97 3.89 20.96 -7.07
C ARG A 97 2.54 20.94 -7.81
N GLU A 98 2.57 20.98 -9.14
CA GLU A 98 1.34 20.88 -9.95
C GLU A 98 0.63 19.57 -9.71
N LYS A 99 1.37 18.46 -9.66
CA LYS A 99 0.84 17.14 -9.36
C LYS A 99 0.10 17.12 -8.01
N TYR A 100 0.73 17.59 -6.94
CA TYR A 100 0.11 17.59 -5.62
C TYR A 100 -1.10 18.53 -5.55
N ASN A 101 -1.09 19.67 -6.23
CA ASN A 101 -2.26 20.56 -6.32
C ASN A 101 -3.41 19.85 -7.04
N ALA A 102 -3.13 19.17 -8.15
CA ALA A 102 -4.17 18.43 -8.89
C ALA A 102 -4.75 17.27 -8.06
N VAL A 103 -3.92 16.52 -7.32
CA VAL A 103 -4.39 15.49 -6.38
C VAL A 103 -5.29 16.11 -5.31
N LEU A 104 -4.90 17.24 -4.74
CA LEU A 104 -5.67 17.96 -3.73
C LEU A 104 -7.03 18.43 -4.26
N ASP A 105 -7.07 19.02 -5.44
CA ASP A 105 -8.31 19.49 -6.08
C ASP A 105 -9.25 18.33 -6.42
N LEU A 106 -8.70 17.21 -6.89
CA LEU A 106 -9.46 15.99 -7.10
C LEU A 106 -10.09 15.48 -5.81
N VAL A 107 -9.30 15.36 -4.76
CA VAL A 107 -9.76 14.90 -3.43
C VAL A 107 -10.85 15.84 -2.89
N LYS A 108 -10.66 17.17 -2.96
CA LYS A 108 -11.67 18.15 -2.56
C LYS A 108 -12.99 17.97 -3.30
N THR A 109 -12.92 17.81 -4.62
CA THR A 109 -14.09 17.65 -5.47
C THR A 109 -14.85 16.37 -5.12
N ARG A 110 -14.14 15.28 -4.88
CA ARG A 110 -14.74 13.98 -4.56
C ARG A 110 -15.26 13.91 -3.13
N ASN A 111 -14.57 14.57 -2.19
CA ASN A 111 -15.03 14.65 -0.81
C ASN A 111 -16.37 15.41 -0.68
N LYS A 112 -16.62 16.44 -1.51
CA LYS A 112 -17.91 17.15 -1.55
C LYS A 112 -19.12 16.26 -1.85
N ILE A 113 -18.92 15.18 -2.58
CA ILE A 113 -19.96 14.18 -2.91
C ILE A 113 -19.86 12.94 -2.01
N ASN A 114 -19.11 13.01 -0.91
CA ASN A 114 -18.88 11.93 0.04
C ASN A 114 -18.26 10.67 -0.59
N GLN A 115 -17.49 10.79 -1.69
CA GLN A 115 -16.78 9.66 -2.26
C GLN A 115 -15.58 9.28 -1.39
N PRO A 116 -15.50 8.03 -0.87
CA PRO A 116 -14.31 7.58 -0.13
C PRO A 116 -13.09 7.57 -1.04
N SER A 117 -11.95 8.02 -0.52
CA SER A 117 -10.73 8.20 -1.31
C SER A 117 -9.51 7.56 -0.63
N LEU A 118 -8.77 6.76 -1.39
CA LEU A 118 -7.51 6.15 -1.00
C LEU A 118 -6.36 6.73 -1.84
N ILE A 119 -5.44 7.42 -1.20
CA ILE A 119 -4.27 8.04 -1.82
C ILE A 119 -3.06 7.15 -1.59
N GLY A 120 -2.58 6.49 -2.65
CA GLY A 120 -1.38 5.66 -2.63
C GLY A 120 -0.12 6.49 -2.83
N THR A 121 0.87 6.29 -1.96
CA THR A 121 2.19 6.94 -2.03
C THR A 121 3.30 5.91 -2.03
N THR A 122 4.43 6.23 -2.65
CA THR A 122 5.59 5.35 -2.74
C THR A 122 6.45 5.36 -1.48
N SER A 123 6.38 6.43 -0.68
CA SER A 123 7.20 6.57 0.53
C SER A 123 6.42 7.19 1.70
N VAL A 124 6.92 6.95 2.91
CA VAL A 124 6.39 7.58 4.13
C VAL A 124 6.53 9.11 4.06
N GLU A 125 7.63 9.61 3.50
CA GLU A 125 7.87 11.05 3.35
C GLU A 125 6.80 11.72 2.46
N ASN A 126 6.47 11.09 1.31
CA ASN A 126 5.43 11.60 0.43
C ASN A 126 4.04 11.54 1.08
N SER A 127 3.78 10.51 1.91
CA SER A 127 2.53 10.43 2.67
C SER A 127 2.37 11.59 3.66
N ILE A 128 3.45 12.00 4.33
CA ILE A 128 3.47 13.14 5.25
C ILE A 128 3.24 14.45 4.48
N LYS A 129 3.91 14.66 3.34
CA LYS A 129 3.73 15.86 2.51
C LYS A 129 2.27 16.04 2.07
N ILE A 130 1.62 14.96 1.62
CA ILE A 130 0.21 15.00 1.22
C ILE A 130 -0.69 15.27 2.43
N SER A 131 -0.40 14.64 3.57
CA SER A 131 -1.13 14.90 4.81
C SER A 131 -1.09 16.38 5.20
N ASP A 132 0.07 17.01 5.14
CA ASP A 132 0.23 18.41 5.49
C ASP A 132 -0.53 19.33 4.51
N LEU A 133 -0.62 18.97 3.24
CA LEU A 133 -1.45 19.68 2.27
C LEU A 133 -2.94 19.55 2.60
N LEU A 134 -3.42 18.34 2.92
CA LEU A 134 -4.82 18.10 3.31
C LEU A 134 -5.19 18.82 4.61
N LYS A 135 -4.27 18.89 5.60
CA LYS A 135 -4.47 19.63 6.85
C LYS A 135 -4.64 21.13 6.60
N ARG A 136 -3.81 21.72 5.72
CA ARG A 136 -3.92 23.16 5.36
C ARG A 136 -5.28 23.52 4.77
N GLU A 137 -5.91 22.56 4.10
CA GLU A 137 -7.23 22.69 3.51
C GLU A 137 -8.36 22.21 4.44
N ASN A 138 -8.05 21.94 5.71
CA ASN A 138 -9.01 21.44 6.72
C ASN A 138 -9.74 20.16 6.31
N LEU A 139 -9.12 19.31 5.47
CA LEU A 139 -9.65 18.00 5.09
C LEU A 139 -9.25 16.95 6.12
N LYS A 140 -10.24 16.39 6.82
CA LYS A 140 -10.02 15.27 7.75
C LYS A 140 -9.56 14.05 6.96
N HIS A 141 -8.50 13.40 7.41
CA HIS A 141 -7.95 12.22 6.76
C HIS A 141 -7.22 11.32 7.76
N ASN A 142 -7.07 10.07 7.39
CA ASN A 142 -6.30 9.08 8.11
C ASN A 142 -4.99 8.78 7.34
N ILE A 143 -3.91 8.49 8.08
CA ILE A 143 -2.63 8.07 7.50
C ILE A 143 -2.36 6.62 7.88
N LEU A 144 -2.21 5.81 6.87
CA LEU A 144 -1.86 4.40 6.98
C LEU A 144 -0.40 4.24 6.58
N ASN A 145 0.49 4.28 7.55
CA ASN A 145 1.91 4.05 7.36
C ASN A 145 2.45 3.15 8.47
N ALA A 146 3.64 2.61 8.26
CA ALA A 146 4.26 1.65 9.16
C ALA A 146 4.53 2.15 10.59
N LYS A 147 4.41 3.46 10.84
CA LYS A 147 4.58 4.05 12.18
C LYS A 147 3.37 3.80 13.10
N ASN A 148 2.18 3.56 12.55
CA ASN A 148 0.92 3.47 13.28
C ASN A 148 0.31 2.06 13.26
N HIS A 149 1.11 1.04 13.48
CA HIS A 149 0.75 -0.37 13.31
C HIS A 149 -0.49 -0.81 14.11
N MET A 150 -0.66 -0.35 15.36
CA MET A 150 -1.76 -0.79 16.22
C MET A 150 -3.16 -0.29 15.78
N SER A 151 -3.22 0.79 15.00
CA SER A 151 -4.47 1.36 14.48
C SER A 151 -4.74 0.99 13.02
N GLU A 152 -3.84 0.24 12.38
CA GLU A 152 -3.86 -0.05 10.95
C GLU A 152 -5.15 -0.73 10.51
N ALA A 153 -5.57 -1.78 11.22
CA ALA A 153 -6.80 -2.52 10.90
C ALA A 153 -8.04 -1.62 10.95
N LYS A 154 -8.16 -0.81 12.00
CA LYS A 154 -9.29 0.11 12.16
C LYS A 154 -9.33 1.18 11.06
N ILE A 155 -8.18 1.76 10.71
CA ILE A 155 -8.08 2.76 9.62
C ILE A 155 -8.51 2.14 8.29
N ILE A 156 -8.15 0.87 8.03
CA ILE A 156 -8.55 0.18 6.81
C ILE A 156 -10.04 -0.11 6.78
N GLU A 157 -10.61 -0.55 7.88
CA GLU A 157 -12.06 -0.76 8.00
C GLU A 157 -12.84 0.52 7.70
N GLU A 158 -12.34 1.67 8.16
CA GLU A 158 -12.96 2.97 7.94
C GLU A 158 -12.68 3.54 6.54
N ALA A 159 -11.67 3.06 5.82
CA ALA A 159 -11.27 3.64 4.52
C ALA A 159 -12.36 3.58 3.44
N GLY A 160 -13.31 2.63 3.54
CA GLY A 160 -14.45 2.50 2.64
C GLY A 160 -15.70 3.29 3.07
N MET A 161 -15.63 4.05 4.14
CA MET A 161 -16.76 4.86 4.62
C MET A 161 -16.97 6.11 3.76
N PRO A 162 -18.23 6.52 3.49
CA PRO A 162 -18.51 7.73 2.72
C PRO A 162 -17.75 8.96 3.25
N GLY A 163 -17.10 9.68 2.35
CA GLY A 163 -16.36 10.90 2.65
C GLY A 163 -15.01 10.72 3.35
N ASN A 164 -14.59 9.50 3.69
CA ASN A 164 -13.29 9.27 4.29
C ASN A 164 -12.16 9.41 3.27
N ILE A 165 -11.09 10.06 3.71
CA ILE A 165 -9.83 10.20 2.97
C ILE A 165 -8.76 9.42 3.72
N THR A 166 -8.13 8.47 3.05
CA THR A 166 -7.05 7.65 3.62
C THR A 166 -5.81 7.79 2.76
N ILE A 167 -4.68 8.14 3.37
CA ILE A 167 -3.36 8.12 2.72
C ILE A 167 -2.69 6.81 3.10
N SER A 168 -2.21 6.04 2.14
CA SER A 168 -1.55 4.75 2.37
C SER A 168 -0.23 4.66 1.64
N THR A 169 0.81 4.19 2.33
CA THR A 169 2.00 3.68 1.63
C THR A 169 1.71 2.29 1.05
N ASN A 170 2.47 1.88 0.04
CA ASN A 170 2.24 0.65 -0.72
C ASN A 170 2.09 -0.62 0.13
N MET A 171 2.86 -0.73 1.22
CA MET A 171 2.88 -1.94 2.07
C MET A 171 1.86 -1.89 3.20
N ALA A 172 1.39 -0.71 3.59
CA ALA A 172 0.46 -0.55 4.69
C ALA A 172 -0.93 -1.12 4.35
N GLY A 173 -1.53 -1.85 5.26
CA GLY A 173 -2.84 -2.49 5.08
C GLY A 173 -2.86 -3.67 4.11
N ARG A 174 -1.71 -4.24 3.76
CA ARG A 174 -1.65 -5.45 2.93
C ARG A 174 -2.31 -6.63 3.66
N GLY A 175 -3.13 -7.40 2.90
CA GLY A 175 -3.86 -8.54 3.45
C GLY A 175 -5.21 -8.20 4.10
N THR A 176 -5.53 -6.91 4.27
CA THR A 176 -6.83 -6.48 4.80
C THR A 176 -7.70 -5.91 3.68
N ASP A 177 -8.97 -6.28 3.69
CA ASP A 177 -9.96 -5.83 2.70
C ASP A 177 -10.57 -4.49 3.06
N ILE A 178 -10.70 -3.59 2.07
CA ILE A 178 -11.43 -2.33 2.23
C ILE A 178 -12.88 -2.57 1.78
N LYS A 179 -13.77 -2.63 2.75
CA LYS A 179 -15.21 -2.83 2.50
C LYS A 179 -15.93 -1.49 2.43
N LEU A 180 -16.66 -1.23 1.35
CA LEU A 180 -17.50 -0.04 1.25
C LEU A 180 -18.56 -0.07 2.36
N GLY A 181 -18.68 1.05 3.09
CA GLY A 181 -19.63 1.21 4.18
C GLY A 181 -19.34 0.38 5.43
N ASN A 182 -18.16 -0.25 5.53
CA ASN A 182 -17.73 -1.04 6.69
C ASN A 182 -18.77 -2.08 7.17
N GLY A 183 -19.47 -2.72 6.22
CA GLY A 183 -20.49 -3.72 6.51
C GLY A 183 -21.92 -3.18 6.73
N ASP A 184 -22.10 -1.87 6.80
CA ASP A 184 -23.43 -1.25 6.82
C ASP A 184 -23.97 -1.08 5.41
N ALA A 185 -25.17 -1.64 5.15
CA ALA A 185 -25.77 -1.64 3.82
C ALA A 185 -26.16 -0.22 3.32
N ASN A 186 -26.57 0.68 4.23
CA ASN A 186 -26.96 2.04 3.86
C ASN A 186 -25.72 2.87 3.53
N LEU A 187 -24.65 2.76 4.31
CA LEU A 187 -23.39 3.43 4.06
C LEU A 187 -22.71 2.87 2.80
N LYS A 188 -22.81 1.56 2.55
CA LYS A 188 -22.35 0.96 1.30
C LYS A 188 -23.08 1.55 0.10
N LYS A 189 -24.41 1.69 0.17
CA LYS A 189 -25.21 2.29 -0.88
C LYS A 189 -24.80 3.74 -1.16
N GLN A 190 -24.62 4.55 -0.12
CA GLN A 190 -24.12 5.93 -0.25
C GLN A 190 -22.74 5.99 -0.92
N ALA A 191 -21.82 5.13 -0.51
CA ALA A 191 -20.48 5.07 -1.12
C ALA A 191 -20.55 4.68 -2.61
N ILE A 192 -21.43 3.75 -2.99
CA ILE A 192 -21.64 3.34 -4.38
C ILE A 192 -22.27 4.48 -5.20
N GLU A 193 -23.28 5.16 -4.68
CA GLU A 193 -23.93 6.32 -5.33
C GLU A 193 -22.94 7.49 -5.53
N ALA A 194 -21.97 7.66 -4.61
CA ALA A 194 -20.87 8.61 -4.75
C ALA A 194 -19.81 8.19 -5.78
N GLY A 195 -19.87 6.97 -6.33
CA GLY A 195 -18.95 6.44 -7.35
C GLY A 195 -17.97 5.38 -6.83
N GLY A 196 -18.22 4.82 -5.65
CA GLY A 196 -17.38 3.78 -5.02
C GLY A 196 -16.05 4.33 -4.52
N LEU A 197 -15.10 3.43 -4.21
CA LEU A 197 -13.79 3.85 -3.72
C LEU A 197 -12.96 4.50 -4.84
N LEU A 198 -12.56 5.76 -4.63
CA LEU A 198 -11.58 6.43 -5.48
C LEU A 198 -10.17 6.01 -5.07
N ILE A 199 -9.38 5.51 -5.99
CA ILE A 199 -7.94 5.31 -5.79
C ILE A 199 -7.16 6.36 -6.57
N ILE A 200 -6.20 6.98 -5.91
CA ILE A 200 -5.27 7.94 -6.51
C ILE A 200 -3.86 7.41 -6.29
N GLY A 201 -3.18 6.93 -7.34
CA GLY A 201 -1.76 6.64 -7.32
C GLY A 201 -0.99 7.93 -7.58
N THR A 202 -0.22 8.41 -6.62
CA THR A 202 0.52 9.67 -6.76
C THR A 202 1.80 9.52 -7.57
N GLU A 203 2.29 8.30 -7.70
CA GLU A 203 3.52 7.95 -8.42
C GLU A 203 3.42 6.51 -8.92
N ARG A 204 4.23 6.15 -9.91
CA ARG A 204 4.46 4.76 -10.27
C ARG A 204 5.50 4.15 -9.33
N HIS A 205 5.31 2.89 -9.00
CA HIS A 205 6.27 2.11 -8.24
C HIS A 205 7.31 1.48 -9.17
N GLU A 206 8.42 1.04 -8.60
CA GLU A 206 9.50 0.35 -9.34
C GLU A 206 9.02 -0.94 -10.02
N SER A 207 7.99 -1.59 -9.49
CA SER A 207 7.41 -2.81 -10.04
C SER A 207 5.94 -2.63 -10.37
N ARG A 208 5.53 -3.08 -11.55
CA ARG A 208 4.12 -3.18 -11.97
C ARG A 208 3.27 -3.98 -10.99
N ARG A 209 3.88 -4.96 -10.34
CA ARG A 209 3.23 -5.78 -9.31
C ARG A 209 2.69 -4.92 -8.17
N ILE A 210 3.47 -3.93 -7.73
CA ILE A 210 3.07 -3.04 -6.63
C ILE A 210 1.95 -2.10 -7.08
N ASP A 211 2.02 -1.55 -8.30
CA ASP A 211 0.93 -0.76 -8.88
C ASP A 211 -0.37 -1.58 -8.97
N ASN A 212 -0.28 -2.84 -9.41
CA ASN A 212 -1.42 -3.74 -9.46
C ASN A 212 -1.98 -4.07 -8.07
N GLN A 213 -1.14 -4.13 -7.03
CA GLN A 213 -1.61 -4.28 -5.64
C GLN A 213 -2.40 -3.06 -5.16
N LEU A 214 -1.99 -1.85 -5.51
CA LEU A 214 -2.75 -0.63 -5.23
C LEU A 214 -4.08 -0.63 -6.00
N ARG A 215 -4.05 -0.93 -7.30
CA ARG A 215 -5.25 -1.07 -8.14
C ARG A 215 -6.23 -2.12 -7.60
N GLY A 216 -5.72 -3.24 -7.12
CA GLY A 216 -6.50 -4.34 -6.55
C GLY A 216 -7.12 -4.05 -5.17
N ARG A 217 -6.89 -2.86 -4.59
CA ARG A 217 -7.56 -2.43 -3.35
C ARG A 217 -9.02 -2.06 -3.55
N SER A 218 -9.44 -1.79 -4.78
CA SER A 218 -10.79 -1.39 -5.13
C SER A 218 -11.38 -2.26 -6.26
N GLY A 219 -12.67 -2.10 -6.53
CA GLY A 219 -13.38 -2.86 -7.56
C GLY A 219 -13.52 -4.34 -7.22
N ARG A 220 -13.51 -4.69 -5.93
CA ARG A 220 -13.69 -6.04 -5.46
C ARG A 220 -15.16 -6.43 -5.47
N GLN A 221 -15.45 -7.70 -5.75
CA GLN A 221 -16.81 -8.23 -5.74
C GLN A 221 -17.82 -7.46 -6.63
N GLY A 222 -17.33 -6.87 -7.73
CA GLY A 222 -18.17 -6.11 -8.65
C GLY A 222 -18.48 -4.67 -8.21
N ASP A 223 -17.91 -4.20 -7.10
CA ASP A 223 -18.10 -2.82 -6.66
C ASP A 223 -17.57 -1.82 -7.69
N ILE A 224 -18.29 -0.72 -7.89
CA ILE A 224 -17.86 0.39 -8.75
C ILE A 224 -16.68 1.10 -8.08
N CYS A 225 -15.69 1.48 -8.86
CA CYS A 225 -14.60 2.29 -8.40
C CYS A 225 -13.94 3.09 -9.51
N LEU A 226 -13.17 4.10 -9.12
CA LEU A 226 -12.45 4.98 -10.01
C LEU A 226 -10.97 4.98 -9.64
N LEU A 227 -10.12 4.79 -10.64
CA LEU A 227 -8.67 4.81 -10.46
C LEU A 227 -8.05 5.94 -11.27
N TYR A 228 -7.25 6.77 -10.61
CA TYR A 228 -6.35 7.74 -11.22
C TYR A 228 -4.91 7.44 -10.85
N THR A 229 -3.99 7.62 -11.79
CA THR A 229 -2.55 7.63 -11.51
C THR A 229 -1.97 8.94 -12.04
N SER A 230 -1.10 9.55 -11.24
CA SER A 230 -0.49 10.85 -11.54
C SER A 230 1.03 10.76 -11.49
N PRO A 231 1.67 10.05 -12.44
CA PRO A 231 3.13 10.04 -12.54
C PRO A 231 3.65 11.43 -12.92
N SER A 232 4.89 11.72 -12.58
CA SER A 232 5.59 12.93 -13.05
C SER A 232 6.78 12.53 -13.93
N PRO A 233 7.28 13.43 -14.83
CA PRO A 233 8.43 13.12 -15.68
C PRO A 233 9.71 12.74 -14.94
N ARG A 234 9.76 12.96 -13.62
CA ARG A 234 10.89 12.58 -12.76
C ARG A 234 10.65 11.26 -12.02
N ASP A 235 9.51 10.62 -12.23
CA ASP A 235 9.26 9.30 -11.66
C ASP A 235 10.02 8.27 -12.51
N PRO A 236 10.59 7.20 -11.92
CA PRO A 236 11.55 6.30 -12.59
C PRO A 236 11.06 5.63 -13.87
N TRP A 237 9.76 5.70 -14.18
CA TRP A 237 9.14 4.96 -15.28
C TRP A 237 8.28 5.85 -16.22
N THR A 238 8.52 7.15 -16.25
CA THR A 238 7.87 8.10 -17.19
C THR A 238 8.79 8.58 -18.29
#